data_1233dd27a7d729511728354ab8772400
#
_entry.id   1233dd27a7d729511728354ab8772400
#
_cell.length_a   1.000
_cell.length_b   1.000
_cell.length_c   1.000
_cell.angle_alpha   90.00
_cell.angle_beta   90.00
_cell.angle_gamma   90.00
#
_symmetry.space_group_name_H-M   'P 1'
#
loop_
_entity.id
_entity.type
_entity.pdbx_description
1 polymer ?
#
loop_
_entity_poly.entity_id
_entity_poly.type
_entity_poly.pdbx_seq_one_letter_code
_entity_poly.pdbx_strand_id
1 'polypeptide(L)'
;GCFALTEPGAGSDVLAASTKAELNEEKTHYILNGQKIYITNGSWADVIVVFAMVKNKYTAFIVEKDFEGYVIGSEEKKLGIKGSSTATLFFENCKVPVENVLGEVGQGGPIAFNVLYPGRYKLGVTTCAGAKYLIKGALDFAFEREQFSRSISNFDMVKNKFANMVAKSWESDSVNYMTTGAIDQAISKLDKNDDNFYAGVQKIIEDHSIESSIAKVLGSETLAYTVDEGVQVMGGAGFIEDYPMAGAYRDERINRIFEGTNEINRMIIGGYVLKKSIL
;
A
#
# COMPACT_ATOMS: atom_id res chain seq x y z
N GLY A 1 -12.47 3.01 9.43
CA GLY A 1 -12.56 3.77 8.19
C GLY A 1 -11.98 3.04 6.98
N CYS A 2 -12.28 3.52 5.79
CA CYS A 2 -11.66 3.03 4.56
C CYS A 2 -11.38 4.17 3.56
N PHE A 3 -10.53 3.86 2.57
CA PHE A 3 -10.06 4.79 1.54
C PHE A 3 -10.49 4.26 0.17
N ALA A 4 -11.50 4.90 -0.43
CA ALA A 4 -12.17 4.43 -1.63
C ALA A 4 -11.72 5.21 -2.88
N LEU A 5 -10.56 4.81 -3.44
CA LEU A 5 -9.93 5.46 -4.58
C LEU A 5 -10.22 4.73 -5.89
N THR A 6 -9.93 3.43 -5.93
CA THR A 6 -9.89 2.59 -7.15
C THR A 6 -11.27 2.35 -7.74
N GLU A 7 -11.36 2.44 -9.07
CA GLU A 7 -12.56 2.12 -9.85
C GLU A 7 -12.26 1.03 -10.90
N PRO A 8 -13.28 0.38 -11.48
CA PRO A 8 -13.06 -0.64 -12.54
C PRO A 8 -12.23 -0.13 -13.71
N GLY A 9 -12.38 1.13 -14.10
CA GLY A 9 -11.63 1.77 -15.18
C GLY A 9 -10.44 2.63 -14.74
N ALA A 10 -10.22 2.81 -13.43
CA ALA A 10 -9.21 3.73 -12.89
C ALA A 10 -8.45 3.09 -11.72
N GLY A 11 -7.42 2.30 -12.04
CA GLY A 11 -6.50 1.69 -11.07
C GLY A 11 -5.23 2.53 -10.93
N SER A 12 -4.26 2.33 -11.82
CA SER A 12 -3.01 3.12 -11.84
C SER A 12 -3.22 4.57 -12.23
N ASP A 13 -4.15 4.84 -13.15
CA ASP A 13 -4.60 6.19 -13.50
C ASP A 13 -5.81 6.61 -12.65
N VAL A 14 -5.54 6.95 -11.40
CA VAL A 14 -6.59 7.27 -10.42
C VAL A 14 -7.36 8.56 -10.75
N LEU A 15 -6.78 9.45 -11.56
CA LEU A 15 -7.43 10.70 -11.96
C LEU A 15 -8.44 10.51 -13.10
N ALA A 16 -8.42 9.37 -13.78
CA ALA A 16 -9.42 8.96 -14.76
C ALA A 16 -10.71 8.40 -14.13
N ALA A 17 -10.98 8.72 -12.87
CA ALA A 17 -12.16 8.26 -12.15
C ALA A 17 -13.45 8.69 -12.84
N SER A 18 -14.43 7.79 -12.86
CA SER A 18 -15.74 7.97 -13.46
C SER A 18 -16.85 8.29 -12.46
N THR A 19 -16.63 8.03 -11.17
CA THR A 19 -17.56 8.39 -10.09
C THR A 19 -17.79 9.90 -10.09
N LYS A 20 -19.05 10.32 -10.17
CA LYS A 20 -19.46 11.73 -10.24
C LYS A 20 -20.10 12.19 -8.95
N ALA A 21 -19.99 13.49 -8.67
CA ALA A 21 -20.67 14.17 -7.61
C ALA A 21 -21.30 15.47 -8.16
N GLU A 22 -22.61 15.57 -8.11
CA GLU A 22 -23.38 16.70 -8.60
C GLU A 22 -24.07 17.41 -7.44
N LEU A 23 -23.94 18.74 -7.38
CA LEU A 23 -24.59 19.55 -6.35
C LEU A 23 -26.09 19.60 -6.63
N ASN A 24 -26.90 19.30 -5.58
CA ASN A 24 -28.38 19.38 -5.70
C ASN A 24 -28.85 20.85 -5.89
N GLU A 25 -30.12 21.04 -6.27
CA GLU A 25 -30.68 22.37 -6.55
C GLU A 25 -30.66 23.30 -5.32
N GLU A 26 -30.89 22.75 -4.13
CA GLU A 26 -30.88 23.48 -2.86
C GLU A 26 -29.45 23.81 -2.38
N LYS A 27 -28.42 23.26 -3.05
CA LYS A 27 -27.00 23.42 -2.68
C LYS A 27 -26.64 22.94 -1.26
N THR A 28 -27.34 21.94 -0.77
CA THR A 28 -27.15 21.36 0.56
C THR A 28 -26.40 20.03 0.51
N HIS A 29 -26.46 19.30 -0.61
CA HIS A 29 -25.87 17.99 -0.77
C HIS A 29 -25.21 17.80 -2.13
N TYR A 30 -24.14 17.02 -2.17
CA TYR A 30 -23.65 16.39 -3.38
C TYR A 30 -24.32 15.03 -3.57
N ILE A 31 -24.77 14.75 -4.77
CA ILE A 31 -25.36 13.47 -5.19
C ILE A 31 -24.25 12.66 -5.87
N LEU A 32 -23.77 11.65 -5.20
CA LEU A 32 -22.70 10.76 -5.71
C LEU A 32 -23.31 9.61 -6.50
N ASN A 33 -22.74 9.34 -7.67
CA ASN A 33 -23.09 8.20 -8.52
C ASN A 33 -21.81 7.55 -9.07
N GLY A 34 -21.66 6.23 -8.88
CA GLY A 34 -20.52 5.46 -9.33
C GLY A 34 -20.23 4.25 -8.46
N GLN A 35 -19.03 3.70 -8.63
CA GLN A 35 -18.58 2.53 -7.84
C GLN A 35 -17.09 2.58 -7.57
N LYS A 36 -16.71 2.02 -6.42
CA LYS A 36 -15.31 1.80 -6.03
C LYS A 36 -15.07 0.33 -5.81
N ILE A 37 -13.92 -0.19 -6.25
CA ILE A 37 -13.60 -1.62 -6.17
C ILE A 37 -12.34 -1.87 -5.35
N TYR A 38 -12.23 -3.08 -4.82
CA TYR A 38 -11.08 -3.54 -4.04
C TYR A 38 -10.80 -2.70 -2.79
N ILE A 39 -11.85 -2.22 -2.13
CA ILE A 39 -11.72 -1.31 -0.99
C ILE A 39 -11.47 -2.11 0.29
N THR A 40 -10.27 -1.96 0.85
CA THR A 40 -9.91 -2.53 2.15
C THR A 40 -10.80 -1.95 3.25
N ASN A 41 -11.28 -2.80 4.14
CA ASN A 41 -12.29 -2.50 5.15
C ASN A 41 -13.65 -2.04 4.60
N GLY A 42 -13.92 -2.20 3.30
CA GLY A 42 -15.11 -1.69 2.66
C GLY A 42 -16.42 -2.15 3.30
N SER A 43 -16.49 -3.40 3.79
CA SER A 43 -17.68 -3.91 4.48
C SER A 43 -17.72 -3.61 5.99
N TRP A 44 -16.61 -3.14 6.58
CA TRP A 44 -16.51 -2.91 8.03
C TRP A 44 -16.47 -1.43 8.42
N ALA A 45 -16.13 -0.56 7.46
CA ALA A 45 -15.94 0.85 7.74
C ALA A 45 -17.25 1.58 7.99
N ASP A 46 -17.27 2.44 9.01
CA ASP A 46 -18.37 3.38 9.28
C ASP A 46 -18.16 4.70 8.52
N VAL A 47 -16.91 5.06 8.24
CA VAL A 47 -16.53 6.30 7.57
C VAL A 47 -15.62 5.99 6.38
N ILE A 48 -15.95 6.53 5.24
CA ILE A 48 -15.31 6.27 3.96
C ILE A 48 -14.79 7.58 3.36
N VAL A 49 -13.50 7.66 3.02
CA VAL A 49 -12.99 8.75 2.18
C VAL A 49 -13.15 8.33 0.72
N VAL A 50 -14.02 9.03 0.00
CA VAL A 50 -14.39 8.74 -1.40
C VAL A 50 -13.89 9.84 -2.31
N PHE A 51 -13.38 9.48 -3.47
CA PHE A 51 -12.94 10.42 -4.50
C PHE A 51 -13.93 10.39 -5.67
N ALA A 52 -14.41 11.57 -6.08
CA ALA A 52 -15.37 11.73 -7.16
C ALA A 52 -15.11 13.00 -7.97
N MET A 53 -15.63 13.05 -9.18
CA MET A 53 -15.54 14.21 -10.08
C MET A 53 -16.70 15.18 -9.84
N VAL A 54 -16.41 16.37 -9.34
CA VAL A 54 -17.33 17.52 -9.34
C VAL A 54 -17.08 18.29 -10.63
N LYS A 55 -17.93 18.11 -11.63
CA LYS A 55 -17.66 18.55 -13.01
C LYS A 55 -16.33 17.91 -13.48
N ASN A 56 -15.30 18.71 -13.69
CA ASN A 56 -13.97 18.22 -14.08
C ASN A 56 -12.91 18.37 -12.96
N LYS A 57 -13.36 18.47 -11.71
CA LYS A 57 -12.49 18.67 -10.55
C LYS A 57 -12.52 17.44 -9.65
N TYR A 58 -11.39 16.76 -9.53
CA TYR A 58 -11.25 15.61 -8.66
C TYR A 58 -11.31 16.05 -7.19
N THR A 59 -12.27 15.50 -6.44
CA THR A 59 -12.66 16.00 -5.12
C THR A 59 -12.78 14.84 -4.15
N ALA A 60 -12.39 15.03 -2.90
CA ALA A 60 -12.53 14.06 -1.81
C ALA A 60 -13.76 14.36 -0.96
N PHE A 61 -14.46 13.30 -0.52
CA PHE A 61 -15.66 13.38 0.31
C PHE A 61 -15.54 12.44 1.50
N ILE A 62 -16.08 12.83 2.63
CA ILE A 62 -16.32 11.96 3.78
C ILE A 62 -17.74 11.42 3.67
N VAL A 63 -17.86 10.11 3.47
CA VAL A 63 -19.14 9.42 3.37
C VAL A 63 -19.30 8.52 4.58
N GLU A 64 -20.48 8.55 5.21
CA GLU A 64 -20.82 7.65 6.30
C GLU A 64 -21.66 6.48 5.78
N LYS A 65 -21.52 5.32 6.43
CA LYS A 65 -22.14 4.07 5.95
C LYS A 65 -23.69 4.15 5.87
N ASP A 66 -24.29 5.01 6.71
CA ASP A 66 -25.73 5.14 6.82
C ASP A 66 -26.31 6.19 5.86
N PHE A 67 -25.49 6.81 4.99
CA PHE A 67 -26.00 7.76 4.00
C PHE A 67 -26.86 7.06 2.95
N GLU A 68 -28.01 7.69 2.67
CA GLU A 68 -28.94 7.20 1.64
C GLU A 68 -28.23 7.07 0.29
N GLY A 69 -28.36 5.90 -0.34
CA GLY A 69 -27.72 5.59 -1.63
C GLY A 69 -26.31 5.04 -1.54
N TYR A 70 -25.73 4.85 -0.34
CA TYR A 70 -24.50 4.08 -0.17
C TYR A 70 -24.82 2.60 0.00
N VAL A 71 -24.18 1.74 -0.82
CA VAL A 71 -24.43 0.30 -0.82
C VAL A 71 -23.10 -0.45 -0.81
N ILE A 72 -22.99 -1.39 0.11
CA ILE A 72 -21.83 -2.30 0.21
C ILE A 72 -22.09 -3.54 -0.64
N GLY A 73 -21.16 -3.86 -1.54
CA GLY A 73 -21.20 -5.08 -2.34
C GLY A 73 -20.64 -6.30 -1.60
N SER A 74 -20.40 -7.36 -2.34
CA SER A 74 -19.85 -8.60 -1.79
C SER A 74 -18.37 -8.48 -1.45
N GLU A 75 -17.92 -9.28 -0.47
CA GLU A 75 -16.50 -9.52 -0.20
C GLU A 75 -15.79 -10.21 -1.36
N GLU A 76 -14.59 -9.74 -1.66
CA GLU A 76 -13.76 -10.29 -2.73
C GLU A 76 -13.09 -11.61 -2.31
N LYS A 77 -13.09 -12.58 -3.21
CA LYS A 77 -12.34 -13.84 -3.06
C LYS A 77 -10.90 -13.63 -3.49
N LYS A 78 -10.02 -13.42 -2.51
CA LYS A 78 -8.61 -13.05 -2.74
C LYS A 78 -7.67 -14.25 -2.75
N LEU A 79 -6.52 -14.07 -3.41
CA LEU A 79 -5.40 -15.02 -3.38
C LEU A 79 -4.83 -15.18 -1.96
N GLY A 80 -4.57 -14.05 -1.29
CA GLY A 80 -4.01 -13.95 0.06
C GLY A 80 -4.69 -12.86 0.89
N ILE A 81 -4.16 -12.60 2.09
CA ILE A 81 -4.69 -11.65 3.08
C ILE A 81 -6.20 -11.85 3.30
N LYS A 82 -6.59 -13.12 3.46
CA LYS A 82 -8.01 -13.51 3.55
C LYS A 82 -8.71 -13.02 4.81
N GLY A 83 -7.93 -12.69 5.86
CA GLY A 83 -8.43 -12.14 7.11
C GLY A 83 -8.77 -10.63 7.06
N SER A 84 -8.52 -9.95 5.95
CA SER A 84 -8.86 -8.54 5.73
C SER A 84 -10.10 -8.43 4.85
N SER A 85 -11.06 -7.57 5.22
CA SER A 85 -12.18 -7.23 4.35
C SER A 85 -11.67 -6.50 3.09
N THR A 86 -12.29 -6.82 1.96
CA THR A 86 -12.08 -6.10 0.70
C THR A 86 -13.39 -6.19 -0.09
N ALA A 87 -14.03 -5.07 -0.35
CA ALA A 87 -15.36 -5.04 -0.97
C ALA A 87 -15.45 -4.01 -2.10
N THR A 88 -16.45 -4.19 -2.94
CA THR A 88 -16.92 -3.17 -3.88
C THR A 88 -17.94 -2.28 -3.18
N LEU A 89 -17.86 -0.97 -3.41
CA LEU A 89 -18.77 0.04 -2.87
C LEU A 89 -19.53 0.70 -4.01
N PHE A 90 -20.84 0.84 -3.87
CA PHE A 90 -21.69 1.51 -4.84
C PHE A 90 -22.29 2.78 -4.26
N PHE A 91 -22.41 3.79 -5.11
CA PHE A 91 -23.05 5.08 -4.81
C PHE A 91 -24.18 5.26 -5.82
N GLU A 92 -25.42 5.18 -5.36
CA GLU A 92 -26.65 5.22 -6.16
C GLU A 92 -27.50 6.42 -5.71
N ASN A 93 -27.26 7.58 -6.32
CA ASN A 93 -27.80 8.86 -5.84
C ASN A 93 -27.47 9.11 -4.35
N CYS A 94 -26.27 8.74 -3.93
CA CYS A 94 -25.85 8.86 -2.55
C CYS A 94 -25.75 10.33 -2.14
N LYS A 95 -26.51 10.70 -1.10
CA LYS A 95 -26.63 12.06 -0.61
C LYS A 95 -25.56 12.37 0.40
N VAL A 96 -24.61 13.21 0.04
CA VAL A 96 -23.47 13.61 0.87
C VAL A 96 -23.59 15.11 1.19
N PRO A 97 -23.68 15.54 2.46
CA PRO A 97 -23.74 16.94 2.82
C PRO A 97 -22.56 17.75 2.27
N VAL A 98 -22.79 19.03 1.94
CA VAL A 98 -21.71 19.87 1.34
C VAL A 98 -20.55 20.08 2.31
N GLU A 99 -20.78 20.06 3.62
CA GLU A 99 -19.75 20.15 4.66
C GLU A 99 -18.85 18.90 4.74
N ASN A 100 -19.26 17.80 4.13
CA ASN A 100 -18.47 16.56 4.05
C ASN A 100 -17.47 16.55 2.89
N VAL A 101 -17.30 17.66 2.15
CA VAL A 101 -16.16 17.82 1.25
C VAL A 101 -14.89 17.89 2.08
N LEU A 102 -13.96 16.97 1.85
CA LEU A 102 -12.67 16.97 2.51
C LEU A 102 -11.72 17.96 1.81
N GLY A 103 -11.39 19.05 2.49
CA GLY A 103 -10.67 20.18 1.90
C GLY A 103 -11.57 21.01 0.98
N GLU A 104 -11.12 21.30 -0.23
CA GLU A 104 -11.86 22.09 -1.22
C GLU A 104 -12.16 21.28 -2.49
N VAL A 105 -13.19 21.71 -3.23
CA VAL A 105 -13.52 21.13 -4.54
C VAL A 105 -12.35 21.26 -5.50
N GLY A 106 -11.81 20.11 -5.92
CA GLY A 106 -10.65 20.02 -6.80
C GLY A 106 -9.34 19.66 -6.10
N GLN A 107 -9.32 19.55 -4.78
CA GLN A 107 -8.12 19.15 -4.02
C GLN A 107 -8.01 17.63 -3.80
N GLY A 108 -8.87 16.83 -4.39
CA GLY A 108 -8.84 15.37 -4.22
C GLY A 108 -7.53 14.71 -4.64
N GLY A 109 -6.86 15.22 -5.70
CA GLY A 109 -5.57 14.69 -6.15
C GLY A 109 -4.46 14.84 -5.10
N PRO A 110 -4.14 16.05 -4.64
CA PRO A 110 -3.20 16.27 -3.55
C PRO A 110 -3.52 15.43 -2.30
N ILE A 111 -4.77 15.37 -1.87
CA ILE A 111 -5.21 14.57 -0.71
C ILE A 111 -4.91 13.09 -0.93
N ALA A 112 -5.27 12.53 -2.11
CA ALA A 112 -5.02 11.13 -2.43
C ALA A 112 -3.54 10.79 -2.42
N PHE A 113 -2.70 11.60 -3.08
CA PHE A 113 -1.26 11.32 -3.17
C PHE A 113 -0.53 11.48 -1.84
N ASN A 114 -0.92 12.46 -1.01
CA ASN A 114 -0.32 12.67 0.31
C ASN A 114 -0.55 11.47 1.26
N VAL A 115 -1.66 10.76 1.12
CA VAL A 115 -1.90 9.51 1.88
C VAL A 115 -1.04 8.37 1.36
N LEU A 116 -0.78 8.31 0.04
CA LEU A 116 0.01 7.24 -0.56
C LEU A 116 1.51 7.32 -0.22
N TYR A 117 2.08 8.49 0.01
CA TYR A 117 3.51 8.60 0.32
C TYR A 117 3.90 7.87 1.62
N PRO A 118 3.26 8.14 2.78
CA PRO A 118 3.55 7.38 3.99
C PRO A 118 3.12 5.91 3.89
N GLY A 119 2.08 5.59 3.10
CA GLY A 119 1.66 4.23 2.82
C GLY A 119 2.77 3.41 2.13
N ARG A 120 3.41 3.97 1.11
CA ARG A 120 4.55 3.34 0.41
C ARG A 120 5.73 3.09 1.33
N TYR A 121 6.10 4.09 2.11
CA TYR A 121 7.17 3.96 3.09
C TYR A 121 6.87 2.86 4.12
N LYS A 122 5.68 2.89 4.74
CA LYS A 122 5.24 1.84 5.68
C LYS A 122 5.31 0.45 5.05
N LEU A 123 4.91 0.33 3.78
CA LEU A 123 4.97 -0.93 3.07
C LEU A 123 6.40 -1.43 2.90
N GLY A 124 7.35 -0.55 2.59
CA GLY A 124 8.78 -0.89 2.54
C GLY A 124 9.28 -1.48 3.85
N VAL A 125 8.95 -0.85 4.98
CA VAL A 125 9.34 -1.29 6.32
C VAL A 125 8.69 -2.63 6.67
N THR A 126 7.37 -2.77 6.48
CA THR A 126 6.63 -3.99 6.89
C THR A 126 7.02 -5.20 6.05
N THR A 127 7.25 -5.03 4.75
CA THR A 127 7.68 -6.12 3.87
C THR A 127 9.11 -6.57 4.17
N CYS A 128 10.02 -5.66 4.51
CA CYS A 128 11.37 -6.01 4.96
C CYS A 128 11.34 -6.79 6.29
N ALA A 129 10.53 -6.36 7.25
CA ALA A 129 10.33 -7.08 8.49
C ALA A 129 9.75 -8.49 8.27
N GLY A 130 8.77 -8.61 7.37
CA GLY A 130 8.21 -9.90 6.94
C GLY A 130 9.26 -10.82 6.32
N ALA A 131 10.12 -10.29 5.46
CA ALA A 131 11.22 -11.06 4.88
C ALA A 131 12.17 -11.62 5.95
N LYS A 132 12.60 -10.81 6.93
CA LYS A 132 13.46 -11.26 8.03
C LYS A 132 12.81 -12.38 8.85
N TYR A 133 11.52 -12.24 9.16
CA TYR A 133 10.76 -13.26 9.88
C TYR A 133 10.74 -14.61 9.13
N LEU A 134 10.49 -14.56 7.82
CA LEU A 134 10.41 -15.75 6.98
C LEU A 134 11.78 -16.39 6.71
N ILE A 135 12.84 -15.58 6.58
CA ILE A 135 14.22 -16.08 6.52
C ILE A 135 14.53 -16.92 7.77
N LYS A 136 14.17 -16.40 8.95
CA LYS A 136 14.39 -17.14 10.20
C LYS A 136 13.64 -18.47 10.21
N GLY A 137 12.36 -18.49 9.83
CA GLY A 137 11.58 -19.74 9.79
C GLY A 137 12.14 -20.77 8.80
N ALA A 138 12.55 -20.32 7.62
CA ALA A 138 13.20 -21.20 6.64
C ALA A 138 14.56 -21.71 7.11
N LEU A 139 15.32 -20.88 7.84
CA LEU A 139 16.62 -21.24 8.39
C LEU A 139 16.48 -22.29 9.50
N ASP A 140 15.54 -22.09 10.43
CA ASP A 140 15.25 -23.07 11.50
C ASP A 140 14.89 -24.43 10.88
N PHE A 141 14.01 -24.44 9.88
CA PHE A 141 13.69 -25.67 9.13
C PHE A 141 14.91 -26.29 8.46
N ALA A 142 15.78 -25.48 7.84
CA ALA A 142 16.96 -25.99 7.17
C ALA A 142 17.98 -26.62 8.12
N PHE A 143 18.07 -26.17 9.37
CA PHE A 143 18.93 -26.78 10.40
C PHE A 143 18.40 -28.13 10.87
N GLU A 144 17.10 -28.27 10.99
CA GLU A 144 16.47 -29.50 11.50
C GLU A 144 16.31 -30.58 10.42
N ARG A 145 16.10 -30.16 9.17
CA ARG A 145 15.85 -31.09 8.06
C ARG A 145 17.12 -31.75 7.59
N GLU A 146 17.16 -33.07 7.67
CA GLU A 146 18.28 -33.89 7.17
C GLU A 146 17.93 -34.56 5.85
N GLN A 147 18.87 -34.52 4.89
CA GLN A 147 18.88 -35.32 3.67
C GLN A 147 20.33 -35.71 3.34
N PHE A 148 20.50 -36.89 2.74
CA PHE A 148 21.84 -37.43 2.44
C PHE A 148 22.75 -37.49 3.69
N SER A 149 22.15 -37.89 4.84
CA SER A 149 22.80 -38.06 6.14
C SER A 149 23.43 -36.79 6.73
N ARG A 150 22.92 -35.61 6.37
CA ARG A 150 23.32 -34.32 6.95
C ARG A 150 22.19 -33.27 6.85
N SER A 151 22.25 -32.28 7.72
CA SER A 151 21.33 -31.13 7.64
C SER A 151 21.42 -30.46 6.26
N ILE A 152 20.26 -30.04 5.70
CA ILE A 152 20.22 -29.37 4.40
C ILE A 152 20.92 -28.00 4.44
N SER A 153 21.05 -27.37 5.61
CA SER A 153 21.82 -26.13 5.80
C SER A 153 23.32 -26.28 5.46
N ASN A 154 23.82 -27.51 5.40
CA ASN A 154 25.21 -27.77 5.04
C ASN A 154 25.51 -27.82 3.52
N PHE A 155 24.46 -27.77 2.69
CA PHE A 155 24.65 -27.72 1.23
C PHE A 155 24.90 -26.31 0.74
N ASP A 156 25.91 -26.10 -0.10
CA ASP A 156 26.30 -24.77 -0.57
C ASP A 156 25.20 -24.09 -1.40
N MET A 157 24.40 -24.86 -2.15
CA MET A 157 23.25 -24.33 -2.86
C MET A 157 22.17 -23.75 -1.90
N VAL A 158 22.00 -24.31 -0.72
CA VAL A 158 21.08 -23.81 0.32
C VAL A 158 21.67 -22.58 1.00
N LYS A 159 22.97 -22.62 1.34
CA LYS A 159 23.70 -21.46 1.90
C LYS A 159 23.63 -20.26 0.97
N ASN A 160 23.79 -20.46 -0.36
CA ASN A 160 23.70 -19.38 -1.34
C ASN A 160 22.32 -18.73 -1.37
N LYS A 161 21.21 -19.49 -1.21
CA LYS A 161 19.87 -18.95 -1.10
C LYS A 161 19.74 -18.03 0.12
N PHE A 162 20.18 -18.47 1.29
CA PHE A 162 20.18 -17.64 2.50
C PHE A 162 21.07 -16.40 2.35
N ALA A 163 22.24 -16.51 1.77
CA ALA A 163 23.12 -15.36 1.52
C ALA A 163 22.41 -14.28 0.69
N ASN A 164 21.73 -14.68 -0.39
CA ASN A 164 21.00 -13.75 -1.25
C ASN A 164 19.78 -13.12 -0.53
N MET A 165 19.01 -13.92 0.22
CA MET A 165 17.87 -13.41 1.00
C MET A 165 18.31 -12.37 2.05
N VAL A 166 19.40 -12.66 2.77
CA VAL A 166 19.96 -11.77 3.80
C VAL A 166 20.51 -10.49 3.18
N ALA A 167 21.27 -10.58 2.06
CA ALA A 167 21.80 -9.41 1.36
C ALA A 167 20.70 -8.46 0.91
N LYS A 168 19.63 -9.00 0.29
CA LYS A 168 18.47 -8.20 -0.13
C LYS A 168 17.70 -7.57 1.04
N SER A 169 17.57 -8.30 2.16
CA SER A 169 16.95 -7.77 3.37
C SER A 169 17.76 -6.65 3.98
N TRP A 170 19.10 -6.76 3.98
CA TRP A 170 20.00 -5.71 4.44
C TRP A 170 19.90 -4.45 3.59
N GLU A 171 19.88 -4.60 2.26
CA GLU A 171 19.70 -3.49 1.31
C GLU A 171 18.39 -2.76 1.58
N SER A 172 17.28 -3.49 1.66
CA SER A 172 15.96 -2.92 1.95
C SER A 172 15.90 -2.23 3.31
N ASP A 173 16.50 -2.83 4.34
CA ASP A 173 16.57 -2.27 5.70
C ASP A 173 17.37 -0.95 5.73
N SER A 174 18.51 -0.92 5.02
CA SER A 174 19.35 0.27 4.92
C SER A 174 18.60 1.45 4.32
N VAL A 175 17.85 1.22 3.24
CA VAL A 175 17.00 2.25 2.62
C VAL A 175 15.91 2.72 3.57
N ASN A 176 15.25 1.80 4.29
CA ASN A 176 14.22 2.14 5.25
C ASN A 176 14.77 3.03 6.38
N TYR A 177 15.91 2.68 6.98
CA TYR A 177 16.53 3.47 8.05
C TYR A 177 17.03 4.83 7.55
N MET A 178 17.61 4.89 6.35
CA MET A 178 18.03 6.16 5.74
C MET A 178 16.83 7.08 5.53
N THR A 179 15.75 6.57 4.95
CA THR A 179 14.53 7.34 4.67
C THR A 179 13.89 7.84 5.98
N THR A 180 13.77 6.94 6.98
CA THR A 180 13.22 7.31 8.31
C THR A 180 14.07 8.40 8.94
N GLY A 181 15.38 8.20 8.99
CA GLY A 181 16.29 9.16 9.63
C GLY A 181 16.25 10.54 8.96
N ALA A 182 16.12 10.59 7.63
CA ALA A 182 15.99 11.86 6.90
C ALA A 182 14.67 12.57 7.24
N ILE A 183 13.55 11.83 7.24
CA ILE A 183 12.22 12.37 7.59
C ILE A 183 12.21 12.87 9.05
N ASP A 184 12.68 12.04 10.00
CA ASP A 184 12.72 12.38 11.43
C ASP A 184 13.59 13.62 11.69
N GLN A 185 14.76 13.69 11.05
CA GLN A 185 15.64 14.86 11.16
C GLN A 185 14.99 16.11 10.59
N ALA A 186 14.26 16.01 9.49
CA ALA A 186 13.55 17.15 8.91
C ALA A 186 12.39 17.61 9.81
N ILE A 187 11.57 16.68 10.32
CA ILE A 187 10.45 16.99 11.23
C ILE A 187 10.96 17.60 12.55
N SER A 188 12.09 17.13 13.07
CA SER A 188 12.65 17.63 14.33
C SER A 188 13.05 19.12 14.31
N LYS A 189 13.17 19.70 13.12
CA LYS A 189 13.47 21.14 12.91
C LYS A 189 12.23 22.02 12.91
N LEU A 190 11.04 21.44 12.86
CA LEU A 190 9.78 22.18 12.90
C LEU A 190 9.44 22.58 14.35
N ASP A 191 8.90 23.78 14.53
CA ASP A 191 8.30 24.18 15.82
C ASP A 191 6.92 23.54 15.97
N LYS A 192 6.75 22.69 16.98
CA LYS A 192 5.49 21.98 17.26
C LYS A 192 4.35 22.92 17.69
N ASN A 193 4.68 24.16 18.07
CA ASN A 193 3.70 25.16 18.46
C ASN A 193 3.31 26.10 17.30
N ASP A 194 3.92 25.94 16.12
CA ASP A 194 3.55 26.70 14.93
C ASP A 194 2.19 26.17 14.39
N ASP A 195 1.28 27.08 14.10
CA ASP A 195 -0.03 26.76 13.49
C ASP A 195 0.11 25.98 12.17
N ASN A 196 1.24 26.14 11.48
CA ASN A 196 1.57 25.45 10.23
C ASN A 196 2.36 24.14 10.44
N PHE A 197 2.54 23.66 11.67
CA PHE A 197 3.32 22.45 11.96
C PHE A 197 2.93 21.26 11.08
N TYR A 198 1.63 20.96 11.01
CA TYR A 198 1.15 19.82 10.22
C TYR A 198 1.33 20.01 8.70
N ALA A 199 1.21 21.23 8.20
CA ALA A 199 1.51 21.56 6.81
C ALA A 199 3.02 21.37 6.52
N GLY A 200 3.89 21.73 7.46
CA GLY A 200 5.33 21.45 7.40
C GLY A 200 5.65 19.96 7.37
N VAL A 201 5.01 19.16 8.23
CA VAL A 201 5.15 17.69 8.23
C VAL A 201 4.71 17.09 6.89
N GLN A 202 3.55 17.52 6.37
CA GLN A 202 3.04 17.08 5.09
C GLN A 202 4.04 17.40 3.95
N LYS A 203 4.60 18.58 3.95
CA LYS A 203 5.61 18.98 2.95
C LYS A 203 6.87 18.13 3.02
N ILE A 204 7.36 17.81 4.21
CA ILE A 204 8.51 16.92 4.41
C ILE A 204 8.22 15.52 3.85
N ILE A 205 7.04 14.98 4.11
CA ILE A 205 6.62 13.66 3.57
C ILE A 205 6.58 13.69 2.05
N GLU A 206 6.03 14.74 1.45
CA GLU A 206 5.99 14.94 0.01
C GLU A 206 7.38 15.03 -0.61
N ASP A 207 8.30 15.76 0.03
CA ASP A 207 9.68 15.92 -0.41
C ASP A 207 10.47 14.59 -0.38
N HIS A 208 10.05 13.61 0.44
CA HIS A 208 10.62 12.26 0.51
C HIS A 208 9.79 11.20 -0.24
N SER A 209 8.96 11.62 -1.18
CA SER A 209 8.08 10.70 -1.95
C SER A 209 8.86 9.72 -2.84
N ILE A 210 10.05 10.11 -3.30
CA ILE A 210 10.92 9.26 -4.12
C ILE A 210 11.54 8.16 -3.28
N GLU A 211 12.10 8.50 -2.14
CA GLU A 211 12.68 7.54 -1.17
C GLU A 211 11.60 6.56 -0.69
N SER A 212 10.37 7.04 -0.43
CA SER A 212 9.22 6.21 -0.10
C SER A 212 8.87 5.22 -1.23
N SER A 213 8.94 5.65 -2.47
CA SER A 213 8.74 4.79 -3.65
C SER A 213 9.86 3.76 -3.80
N ILE A 214 11.12 4.13 -3.56
CA ILE A 214 12.27 3.22 -3.57
C ILE A 214 12.11 2.17 -2.47
N ALA A 215 11.79 2.58 -1.24
CA ALA A 215 11.58 1.68 -0.11
C ALA A 215 10.47 0.65 -0.40
N LYS A 216 9.35 1.09 -1.01
CA LYS A 216 8.23 0.23 -1.40
C LYS A 216 8.65 -0.83 -2.43
N VAL A 217 9.37 -0.42 -3.48
CA VAL A 217 9.82 -1.32 -4.54
C VAL A 217 10.79 -2.36 -3.98
N LEU A 218 11.83 -1.90 -3.28
CA LEU A 218 12.85 -2.80 -2.72
C LEU A 218 12.25 -3.76 -1.69
N GLY A 219 11.45 -3.25 -0.74
CA GLY A 219 10.87 -4.08 0.30
C GLY A 219 9.93 -5.15 -0.25
N SER A 220 9.02 -4.78 -1.15
CA SER A 220 8.06 -5.73 -1.74
C SER A 220 8.74 -6.80 -2.61
N GLU A 221 9.81 -6.46 -3.34
CA GLU A 221 10.55 -7.42 -4.16
C GLU A 221 11.49 -8.29 -3.32
N THR A 222 12.03 -7.75 -2.24
CA THR A 222 12.79 -8.53 -1.25
C THR A 222 11.90 -9.58 -0.61
N LEU A 223 10.69 -9.22 -0.19
CA LEU A 223 9.75 -10.17 0.39
C LEU A 223 9.34 -11.24 -0.63
N ALA A 224 9.02 -10.83 -1.87
CA ALA A 224 8.67 -11.75 -2.94
C ALA A 224 9.77 -12.79 -3.21
N TYR A 225 11.01 -12.34 -3.31
CA TYR A 225 12.17 -13.20 -3.46
C TYR A 225 12.34 -14.16 -2.25
N THR A 226 12.14 -13.62 -1.05
CA THR A 226 12.31 -14.39 0.21
C THR A 226 11.28 -15.50 0.34
N VAL A 227 10.02 -15.26 0.03
CA VAL A 227 8.98 -16.29 0.13
C VAL A 227 9.16 -17.38 -0.92
N ASP A 228 9.57 -17.00 -2.14
CA ASP A 228 9.84 -17.96 -3.21
C ASP A 228 11.00 -18.89 -2.85
N GLU A 229 12.12 -18.35 -2.41
CA GLU A 229 13.26 -19.12 -1.93
C GLU A 229 12.95 -19.90 -0.65
N GLY A 230 12.11 -19.34 0.22
CA GLY A 230 11.65 -20.02 1.43
C GLY A 230 10.83 -21.28 1.14
N VAL A 231 9.88 -21.20 0.22
CA VAL A 231 9.13 -22.39 -0.28
C VAL A 231 10.11 -23.40 -0.87
N GLN A 232 11.07 -22.95 -1.68
CA GLN A 232 12.03 -23.82 -2.33
C GLN A 232 12.94 -24.55 -1.31
N VAL A 233 13.42 -23.85 -0.27
CA VAL A 233 14.24 -24.44 0.80
C VAL A 233 13.44 -25.47 1.61
N MET A 234 12.18 -25.17 1.91
CA MET A 234 11.31 -26.06 2.69
C MET A 234 10.75 -27.21 1.85
N GLY A 235 10.81 -27.12 0.51
CA GLY A 235 10.30 -28.14 -0.41
C GLY A 235 8.81 -28.41 -0.20
N GLY A 236 8.40 -29.68 -0.13
CA GLY A 236 7.00 -30.04 0.09
C GLY A 236 6.37 -29.40 1.32
N ALA A 237 7.13 -29.25 2.41
CA ALA A 237 6.66 -28.57 3.62
C ALA A 237 6.35 -27.09 3.37
N GLY A 238 7.12 -26.42 2.50
CA GLY A 238 6.86 -25.01 2.15
C GLY A 238 5.61 -24.80 1.28
N PHE A 239 5.11 -25.87 0.64
CA PHE A 239 3.98 -25.81 -0.28
C PHE A 239 2.64 -26.11 0.38
N ILE A 240 2.62 -26.81 1.53
CA ILE A 240 1.39 -27.19 2.23
C ILE A 240 1.00 -26.16 3.30
N GLU A 241 -0.31 -26.08 3.58
CA GLU A 241 -0.90 -25.06 4.48
C GLU A 241 -0.52 -25.23 5.95
N ASP A 242 0.00 -26.40 6.38
CA ASP A 242 0.43 -26.65 7.76
C ASP A 242 1.64 -25.79 8.18
N TYR A 243 2.34 -25.22 7.19
CA TYR A 243 3.48 -24.35 7.40
C TYR A 243 3.17 -22.92 6.96
N PRO A 244 3.68 -21.89 7.69
CA PRO A 244 3.36 -20.49 7.39
C PRO A 244 3.80 -19.99 6.01
N MET A 245 4.78 -20.68 5.40
CA MET A 245 5.41 -20.22 4.16
C MET A 245 4.44 -20.19 2.98
N ALA A 246 3.56 -21.20 2.85
CA ALA A 246 2.55 -21.25 1.81
C ALA A 246 1.56 -20.06 1.90
N GLY A 247 1.11 -19.74 3.12
CA GLY A 247 0.28 -18.56 3.39
C GLY A 247 1.00 -17.26 3.05
N ALA A 248 2.25 -17.12 3.52
CA ALA A 248 3.08 -15.95 3.26
C ALA A 248 3.33 -15.71 1.76
N TYR A 249 3.54 -16.78 0.98
CA TYR A 249 3.72 -16.71 -0.47
C TYR A 249 2.49 -16.08 -1.17
N ARG A 250 1.28 -16.43 -0.74
CA ARG A 250 0.05 -15.83 -1.29
C ARG A 250 -0.17 -14.41 -0.81
N ASP A 251 0.09 -14.15 0.47
CA ASP A 251 -0.15 -12.85 1.10
C ASP A 251 0.79 -11.77 0.57
N GLU A 252 2.06 -12.12 0.28
CA GLU A 252 3.02 -11.15 -0.23
C GLU A 252 2.67 -10.61 -1.61
N ARG A 253 1.95 -11.40 -2.43
CA ARG A 253 1.80 -11.08 -3.86
C ARG A 253 1.16 -9.73 -4.14
N ILE A 254 0.30 -9.25 -3.24
CA ILE A 254 -0.37 -7.96 -3.36
C ILE A 254 0.59 -6.78 -3.19
N ASN A 255 1.71 -6.96 -2.46
CA ASN A 255 2.62 -5.85 -2.12
C ASN A 255 3.24 -5.17 -3.34
N ARG A 256 3.32 -5.86 -4.48
CA ARG A 256 3.80 -5.28 -5.74
C ARG A 256 2.69 -4.58 -6.54
N ILE A 257 1.43 -4.63 -6.09
CA ILE A 257 0.25 -4.12 -6.80
C ILE A 257 -0.32 -2.87 -6.13
N PHE A 258 -0.69 -2.95 -4.84
CA PHE A 258 -1.31 -1.82 -4.14
C PHE A 258 -0.30 -0.73 -3.77
N GLU A 259 -0.74 0.41 -3.25
CA GLU A 259 0.06 1.63 -3.01
C GLU A 259 0.75 2.18 -4.29
N GLY A 260 0.12 1.92 -5.45
CA GLY A 260 0.72 2.06 -6.77
C GLY A 260 1.61 0.88 -7.12
N THR A 261 1.43 0.32 -8.33
CA THR A 261 2.23 -0.84 -8.74
C THR A 261 3.73 -0.53 -8.70
N ASN A 262 4.57 -1.55 -8.65
CA ASN A 262 6.03 -1.35 -8.67
C ASN A 262 6.47 -0.64 -9.96
N GLU A 263 5.76 -0.85 -11.07
CA GLU A 263 5.98 -0.16 -12.34
C GLU A 263 5.67 1.34 -12.22
N ILE A 264 4.55 1.72 -11.60
CA ILE A 264 4.20 3.13 -11.33
C ILE A 264 5.24 3.78 -10.42
N ASN A 265 5.66 3.10 -9.35
CA ASN A 265 6.71 3.62 -8.47
C ASN A 265 8.03 3.82 -9.21
N ARG A 266 8.44 2.87 -10.10
CA ARG A 266 9.63 3.03 -10.95
C ARG A 266 9.51 4.17 -11.94
N MET A 267 8.33 4.37 -12.51
CA MET A 267 8.07 5.52 -13.38
C MET A 267 8.21 6.85 -12.64
N ILE A 268 7.73 6.93 -11.39
CA ILE A 268 7.88 8.11 -10.52
C ILE A 268 9.38 8.36 -10.23
N ILE A 269 10.12 7.33 -9.82
CA ILE A 269 11.56 7.42 -9.53
C ILE A 269 12.32 7.89 -10.78
N GLY A 270 12.12 7.22 -11.92
CA GLY A 270 12.80 7.56 -13.18
C GLY A 270 12.46 8.96 -13.69
N GLY A 271 11.18 9.35 -13.60
CA GLY A 271 10.73 10.69 -13.97
C GLY A 271 11.37 11.80 -13.12
N TYR A 272 11.59 11.54 -11.83
CA TYR A 272 12.27 12.48 -10.93
C TYR A 272 13.75 12.65 -11.30
N VAL A 273 14.46 11.53 -11.51
CA VAL A 273 15.88 11.54 -11.90
C VAL A 273 16.08 12.32 -13.19
N LEU A 274 15.26 12.03 -14.22
CA LEU A 274 15.35 12.71 -15.51
C LEU A 274 15.04 14.21 -15.45
N LYS A 275 14.14 14.65 -14.54
CA LYS A 275 13.82 16.07 -14.36
C LYS A 275 14.90 16.85 -13.62
N LYS A 276 15.59 16.22 -12.68
CA LYS A 276 16.58 16.91 -11.83
C LYS A 276 18.02 16.77 -12.28
N SER A 277 18.29 15.96 -13.33
CA SER A 277 19.66 15.68 -13.80
C SER A 277 20.59 15.26 -12.63
N ILE A 278 20.05 14.50 -11.67
CA ILE A 278 20.76 14.09 -10.47
C ILE A 278 21.21 12.66 -10.64
N LEU A 279 22.40 12.50 -11.06
CA LEU A 279 23.35 11.43 -10.71
C LEU A 279 24.72 12.05 -10.59
#